data_e8fccdb0028feb7866faeaf037fe1cfa
#
_entry.id   e8fccdb0028feb7866faeaf037fe1cfa
#
_cell.length_a   1.000
_cell.length_b   1.000
_cell.length_c   1.000
_cell.angle_alpha   90.00
_cell.angle_beta   90.00
_cell.angle_gamma   90.00
#
_symmetry.space_group_name_H-M   'P 1'
#
loop_
_entity.id
_entity.type
_entity.pdbx_description
1 polymer ?
#
loop_
_entity_poly.entity_id
_entity_poly.type
_entity_poly.pdbx_seq_one_letter_code
_entity_poly.pdbx_strand_id
1 'polypeptide(L)'
;MTNTKRPYTGFDKIARDVPPGVAQFMDLLHRRWNLSNLGILTVRAMRSAPAQYQNKNAAQLEKLPDYKKWMSVHATGRAIDAGYSNRKTALEAWEWCLAHATELGIEEIHDYAYDPDGKGPGKAWGRGYRCSRADKASGVKVYSESENAGTPGGKWLHFEISPAMASSAEAMLAAWKAIPKPEVITKN
;
A
#
# COMPACT_ATOMS: atom_id res chain seq x y z
N MET A 1 13.59 -21.28 3.17
CA MET A 1 13.53 -19.79 3.20
C MET A 1 13.04 -19.37 4.57
N THR A 2 13.78 -18.54 5.27
CA THR A 2 13.39 -18.05 6.61
C THR A 2 12.18 -17.14 6.47
N ASN A 3 11.13 -17.41 7.23
CA ASN A 3 9.91 -16.59 7.28
C ASN A 3 10.22 -15.31 8.08
N THR A 4 10.86 -14.35 7.44
CA THR A 4 11.32 -13.11 8.09
C THR A 4 10.17 -12.13 8.21
N LYS A 5 9.91 -11.67 9.44
CA LYS A 5 8.93 -10.63 9.73
C LYS A 5 9.66 -9.30 9.90
N ARG A 6 9.05 -8.22 9.43
CA ARG A 6 9.52 -6.86 9.68
C ARG A 6 8.49 -6.10 10.53
N PRO A 7 8.92 -5.16 11.39
CA PRO A 7 7.99 -4.29 12.09
C PRO A 7 7.09 -3.54 11.10
N TYR A 8 5.79 -3.50 11.40
CA TYR A 8 4.83 -2.67 10.69
C TYR A 8 4.66 -1.36 11.46
N THR A 9 4.91 -0.24 10.81
CA THR A 9 4.89 1.07 11.47
C THR A 9 3.46 1.58 11.66
N GLY A 10 2.59 1.37 10.68
CA GLY A 10 1.24 1.94 10.70
C GLY A 10 1.27 3.47 10.76
N PHE A 11 0.34 4.06 11.49
CA PHE A 11 0.31 5.51 11.70
C PHE A 11 1.36 5.94 12.72
N ASP A 12 2.22 6.90 12.36
CA ASP A 12 3.23 7.52 13.24
C ASP A 12 2.88 8.98 13.56
N LYS A 13 2.73 9.83 12.53
CA LYS A 13 2.40 11.25 12.68
C LYS A 13 1.67 11.78 11.44
N ILE A 14 0.90 12.84 11.60
CA ILE A 14 0.27 13.54 10.47
C ILE A 14 1.36 14.26 9.66
N ALA A 15 1.40 14.01 8.36
CA ALA A 15 2.28 14.72 7.44
C ALA A 15 1.65 16.05 6.99
N ARG A 16 2.49 17.03 6.67
CA ARG A 16 2.07 18.29 6.04
C ARG A 16 2.11 18.17 4.51
N ASP A 17 3.10 17.44 4.00
CA ASP A 17 3.35 17.26 2.58
C ASP A 17 3.53 15.78 2.24
N VAL A 18 3.45 15.46 0.96
CA VAL A 18 3.76 14.12 0.47
C VAL A 18 5.25 13.86 0.61
N PRO A 19 5.68 12.80 1.32
CA PRO A 19 7.09 12.48 1.47
C PRO A 19 7.75 12.18 0.12
N PRO A 20 9.00 12.65 -0.11
CA PRO A 20 9.64 12.60 -1.42
C PRO A 20 9.85 11.17 -1.94
N GLY A 21 10.15 10.19 -1.08
CA GLY A 21 10.28 8.80 -1.48
C GLY A 21 8.97 8.17 -1.94
N VAL A 22 7.84 8.61 -1.36
CA VAL A 22 6.51 8.14 -1.75
C VAL A 22 6.10 8.72 -3.10
N ALA A 23 6.36 10.02 -3.32
CA ALA A 23 6.14 10.65 -4.62
C ALA A 23 6.99 9.97 -5.71
N GLN A 24 8.27 9.68 -5.41
CA GLN A 24 9.16 8.94 -6.30
C GLN A 24 8.65 7.54 -6.61
N PHE A 25 8.16 6.80 -5.61
CA PHE A 25 7.61 5.47 -5.81
C PHE A 25 6.39 5.48 -6.74
N MET A 26 5.48 6.45 -6.53
CA MET A 26 4.31 6.60 -7.42
C MET A 26 4.71 6.92 -8.87
N ASP A 27 5.71 7.78 -9.09
CA ASP A 27 6.26 8.06 -10.42
C ASP A 27 6.84 6.79 -11.08
N LEU A 28 7.57 5.97 -10.32
CA LEU A 28 8.12 4.71 -10.80
C LEU A 28 7.03 3.68 -11.16
N LEU A 29 5.96 3.57 -10.36
CA LEU A 29 4.78 2.76 -10.66
C LEU A 29 4.09 3.23 -11.93
N HIS A 30 3.93 4.55 -12.10
CA HIS A 30 3.35 5.14 -13.31
C HIS A 30 4.18 4.82 -14.55
N ARG A 31 5.48 5.07 -14.52
CA ARG A 31 6.38 4.83 -15.66
C ARG A 31 6.44 3.37 -16.08
N ARG A 32 6.37 2.44 -15.14
CA ARG A 32 6.50 1.01 -15.45
C ARG A 32 5.20 0.35 -15.85
N TRP A 33 4.08 0.70 -15.20
CA TRP A 33 2.79 0.02 -15.37
C TRP A 33 1.64 0.96 -15.69
N ASN A 34 1.91 2.23 -15.91
CA ASN A 34 0.89 3.25 -16.16
C ASN A 34 -0.20 3.31 -15.07
N LEU A 35 0.21 3.11 -13.79
CA LEU A 35 -0.71 3.29 -12.68
C LEU A 35 -0.95 4.77 -12.42
N SER A 36 -2.16 5.13 -12.03
CA SER A 36 -2.57 6.51 -11.78
C SER A 36 -2.59 6.80 -10.28
N ASN A 37 -2.10 7.97 -9.88
CA ASN A 37 -2.21 8.42 -8.49
C ASN A 37 -3.67 8.81 -8.18
N LEU A 38 -4.35 8.03 -7.34
CA LEU A 38 -5.71 8.32 -6.85
C LEU A 38 -5.69 9.02 -5.48
N GLY A 39 -4.55 9.05 -4.80
CA GLY A 39 -4.36 9.76 -3.54
C GLY A 39 -3.20 9.21 -2.72
N ILE A 40 -2.43 10.12 -2.13
CA ILE A 40 -1.34 9.80 -1.21
C ILE A 40 -1.67 10.34 0.17
N LEU A 41 -1.73 11.66 0.31
CA LEU A 41 -1.94 12.34 1.58
C LEU A 41 -3.41 12.70 1.77
N THR A 42 -4.05 12.07 2.74
CA THR A 42 -5.42 12.39 3.16
C THR A 42 -5.51 12.26 4.68
N VAL A 43 -5.71 13.38 5.36
CA VAL A 43 -5.87 13.40 6.82
C VAL A 43 -7.30 12.98 7.17
N ARG A 44 -7.44 11.72 7.55
CA ARG A 44 -8.73 11.15 7.96
C ARG A 44 -8.54 10.00 8.94
N ALA A 45 -9.55 9.76 9.75
CA ALA A 45 -9.64 8.53 10.51
C ALA A 45 -9.95 7.32 9.61
N MET A 46 -9.63 6.12 10.06
CA MET A 46 -10.04 4.87 9.41
C MET A 46 -11.57 4.78 9.39
N ARG A 47 -12.14 4.07 8.41
CA ARG A 47 -13.60 3.84 8.33
C ARG A 47 -14.16 3.12 9.56
N SER A 48 -13.37 2.25 10.18
CA SER A 48 -13.71 1.53 11.41
C SER A 48 -13.59 2.36 12.69
N ALA A 49 -13.10 3.61 12.60
CA ALA A 49 -12.96 4.47 13.77
C ALA A 49 -14.33 4.87 14.33
N PRO A 50 -14.47 5.00 15.66
CA PRO A 50 -15.69 5.52 16.28
C PRO A 50 -16.11 6.89 15.73
N ALA A 51 -17.40 7.20 15.79
CA ALA A 51 -17.97 8.41 15.19
C ALA A 51 -17.29 9.73 15.62
N GLN A 52 -16.78 9.78 16.85
CA GLN A 52 -16.08 10.95 17.37
C GLN A 52 -14.81 11.31 16.62
N TYR A 53 -14.21 10.38 15.85
CA TYR A 53 -13.02 10.60 15.03
C TYR A 53 -13.37 10.92 13.57
N GLN A 54 -14.60 10.67 13.15
CA GLN A 54 -15.00 10.86 11.75
C GLN A 54 -15.19 12.35 11.42
N ASN A 55 -14.96 12.71 10.16
CA ASN A 55 -15.19 14.04 9.60
C ASN A 55 -14.47 15.18 10.35
N LYS A 56 -13.29 14.92 10.90
CA LYS A 56 -12.47 15.90 11.62
C LYS A 56 -11.20 16.24 10.84
N ASN A 57 -10.76 17.48 10.95
CA ASN A 57 -9.45 17.90 10.46
C ASN A 57 -8.32 17.48 11.42
N ALA A 58 -7.05 17.65 10.98
CA ALA A 58 -5.87 17.28 11.76
C ALA A 58 -5.88 17.85 13.17
N ALA A 59 -6.09 19.16 13.31
CA ALA A 59 -6.05 19.84 14.62
C ALA A 59 -7.17 19.37 15.58
N GLN A 60 -8.30 18.96 15.04
CA GLN A 60 -9.37 18.37 15.84
C GLN A 60 -9.07 16.94 16.25
N LEU A 61 -8.48 16.13 15.35
CA LEU A 61 -8.10 14.74 15.63
C LEU A 61 -7.01 14.67 16.70
N GLU A 62 -5.98 15.50 16.61
CA GLU A 62 -4.86 15.52 17.55
C GLU A 62 -5.27 15.84 19.01
N LYS A 63 -6.43 16.48 19.20
CA LYS A 63 -7.00 16.76 20.53
C LYS A 63 -7.78 15.60 21.14
N LEU A 64 -8.09 14.57 20.36
CA LEU A 64 -8.85 13.42 20.84
C LEU A 64 -7.91 12.38 21.49
N PRO A 65 -8.35 11.72 22.57
CA PRO A 65 -7.58 10.65 23.18
C PRO A 65 -7.38 9.50 22.18
N ASP A 66 -6.22 8.87 22.21
CA ASP A 66 -5.89 7.69 21.39
C ASP A 66 -6.10 7.88 19.87
N TYR A 67 -6.13 9.14 19.38
CA TYR A 67 -6.41 9.40 17.97
C TYR A 67 -5.49 8.62 17.02
N LYS A 68 -4.23 8.41 17.40
CA LYS A 68 -3.24 7.66 16.61
C LYS A 68 -3.71 6.27 16.24
N LYS A 69 -4.43 5.60 17.15
CA LYS A 69 -4.99 4.26 16.94
C LYS A 69 -6.02 4.23 15.79
N TRP A 70 -6.67 5.35 15.53
CA TRP A 70 -7.76 5.45 14.58
C TRP A 70 -7.41 6.17 13.28
N MET A 71 -6.16 6.62 13.14
CA MET A 71 -5.72 7.31 11.93
C MET A 71 -5.40 6.36 10.79
N SER A 72 -5.82 6.75 9.59
CA SER A 72 -5.38 6.10 8.35
C SER A 72 -3.90 6.41 8.09
N VAL A 73 -3.15 5.46 7.56
CA VAL A 73 -1.74 5.67 7.14
C VAL A 73 -1.64 6.70 6.02
N HIS A 74 -2.70 6.95 5.25
CA HIS A 74 -2.75 8.09 4.32
C HIS A 74 -2.47 9.43 5.00
N ALA A 75 -2.85 9.59 6.28
CA ALA A 75 -2.58 10.83 7.01
C ALA A 75 -1.09 11.07 7.27
N THR A 76 -0.27 10.05 7.15
CA THR A 76 1.20 10.15 7.25
C THR A 76 1.86 10.49 5.92
N GLY A 77 1.09 10.53 4.82
CA GLY A 77 1.60 10.63 3.46
C GLY A 77 2.36 9.38 2.97
N ARG A 78 2.40 8.30 3.77
CA ARG A 78 3.15 7.07 3.43
C ARG A 78 2.31 5.99 2.75
N ALA A 79 1.02 6.24 2.54
CA ALA A 79 0.14 5.36 1.79
C ALA A 79 -0.18 5.94 0.41
N ILE A 80 -0.39 5.05 -0.57
CA ILE A 80 -0.71 5.38 -1.96
C ILE A 80 -1.88 4.52 -2.41
N ASP A 81 -2.89 5.15 -3.00
CA ASP A 81 -3.89 4.46 -3.81
C ASP A 81 -3.51 4.60 -5.29
N ALA A 82 -3.01 3.51 -5.89
CA ALA A 82 -2.54 3.45 -7.27
C ALA A 82 -3.60 2.80 -8.17
N GLY A 83 -4.33 3.62 -8.92
CA GLY A 83 -5.39 3.18 -9.82
C GLY A 83 -4.87 2.52 -11.08
N TYR A 84 -5.67 1.62 -11.65
CA TYR A 84 -5.36 0.95 -12.91
C TYR A 84 -6.59 0.81 -13.80
N SER A 85 -6.36 0.83 -15.12
CA SER A 85 -7.37 0.52 -16.13
C SER A 85 -7.30 -0.95 -16.60
N ASN A 86 -6.14 -1.59 -16.45
CA ASN A 86 -5.88 -2.95 -16.90
C ASN A 86 -5.53 -3.85 -15.70
N ARG A 87 -6.34 -4.89 -15.46
CA ARG A 87 -6.14 -5.85 -14.37
C ARG A 87 -4.85 -6.65 -14.49
N LYS A 88 -4.44 -7.04 -15.70
CA LYS A 88 -3.19 -7.77 -15.93
C LYS A 88 -2.00 -6.93 -15.46
N THR A 89 -1.95 -5.67 -15.86
CA THR A 89 -0.90 -4.73 -15.44
C THR A 89 -0.86 -4.56 -13.92
N ALA A 90 -2.03 -4.48 -13.27
CA ALA A 90 -2.10 -4.41 -11.82
C ALA A 90 -1.57 -5.67 -11.12
N LEU A 91 -1.83 -6.86 -11.69
CA LEU A 91 -1.29 -8.11 -11.16
C LEU A 91 0.23 -8.18 -11.31
N GLU A 92 0.78 -7.77 -12.45
CA GLU A 92 2.23 -7.68 -12.65
C GLU A 92 2.88 -6.72 -11.63
N ALA A 93 2.27 -5.56 -11.39
CA ALA A 93 2.73 -4.61 -10.38
C ALA A 93 2.66 -5.20 -8.97
N TRP A 94 1.54 -5.85 -8.61
CA TRP A 94 1.38 -6.53 -7.33
C TRP A 94 2.48 -7.58 -7.11
N GLU A 95 2.67 -8.49 -8.05
CA GLU A 95 3.62 -9.60 -7.92
C GLU A 95 5.05 -9.10 -7.81
N TRP A 96 5.42 -8.13 -8.65
CA TRP A 96 6.76 -7.55 -8.62
C TRP A 96 7.01 -6.77 -7.32
N CYS A 97 6.10 -5.92 -6.89
CA CYS A 97 6.24 -5.17 -5.65
C CYS A 97 6.26 -6.09 -4.43
N LEU A 98 5.47 -7.16 -4.43
CA LEU A 98 5.48 -8.17 -3.37
C LEU A 98 6.82 -8.89 -3.31
N ALA A 99 7.37 -9.30 -4.46
CA ALA A 99 8.66 -9.97 -4.54
C ALA A 99 9.81 -9.11 -3.99
N HIS A 100 9.69 -7.78 -4.09
CA HIS A 100 10.71 -6.79 -3.71
C HIS A 100 10.26 -5.88 -2.56
N ALA A 101 9.29 -6.34 -1.76
CA ALA A 101 8.72 -5.50 -0.70
C ALA A 101 9.75 -5.08 0.35
N THR A 102 10.75 -5.91 0.63
CA THR A 102 11.79 -5.61 1.59
C THR A 102 12.76 -4.55 1.07
N GLU A 103 13.24 -4.71 -0.15
CA GLU A 103 14.17 -3.81 -0.81
C GLU A 103 13.57 -2.41 -1.02
N LEU A 104 12.27 -2.35 -1.34
CA LEU A 104 11.53 -1.11 -1.57
C LEU A 104 10.94 -0.51 -0.28
N GLY A 105 11.15 -1.15 0.86
CA GLY A 105 10.57 -0.70 2.13
C GLY A 105 9.04 -0.70 2.15
N ILE A 106 8.41 -1.56 1.37
CA ILE A 106 6.96 -1.72 1.36
C ILE A 106 6.54 -2.47 2.62
N GLU A 107 5.65 -1.87 3.41
CA GLU A 107 5.11 -2.46 4.64
C GLU A 107 3.78 -3.17 4.41
N GLU A 108 2.97 -2.64 3.50
CA GLU A 108 1.66 -3.21 3.14
C GLU A 108 1.36 -3.03 1.65
N ILE A 109 0.67 -4.01 1.06
CA ILE A 109 0.06 -3.91 -0.26
C ILE A 109 -1.34 -4.52 -0.17
N HIS A 110 -2.38 -3.80 -0.64
CA HIS A 110 -3.73 -4.35 -0.83
C HIS A 110 -4.10 -4.42 -2.30
N ASP A 111 -4.72 -5.52 -2.69
CA ASP A 111 -5.33 -5.76 -3.98
C ASP A 111 -6.84 -6.02 -3.77
N TYR A 112 -7.63 -4.96 -3.87
CA TYR A 112 -9.06 -5.00 -3.59
C TYR A 112 -9.89 -5.76 -4.62
N ALA A 113 -9.34 -5.97 -5.82
CA ALA A 113 -10.02 -6.72 -6.89
C ALA A 113 -9.61 -8.18 -6.95
N TYR A 114 -8.85 -8.70 -5.98
CA TYR A 114 -8.52 -10.11 -5.95
C TYR A 114 -9.78 -10.93 -5.65
N ASP A 115 -10.09 -11.85 -6.56
CA ASP A 115 -11.27 -12.70 -6.52
C ASP A 115 -10.85 -14.14 -6.85
N PRO A 116 -10.59 -14.97 -5.82
CA PRO A 116 -10.04 -16.30 -6.03
C PRO A 116 -11.03 -17.30 -6.64
N ASP A 117 -12.32 -17.05 -6.51
CA ASP A 117 -13.36 -17.96 -6.94
C ASP A 117 -14.23 -17.40 -8.11
N GLY A 118 -13.86 -16.23 -8.63
CA GLY A 118 -14.51 -15.64 -9.80
C GLY A 118 -15.98 -15.24 -9.63
N LYS A 119 -16.47 -15.15 -8.37
CA LYS A 119 -17.87 -14.83 -8.08
C LYS A 119 -18.21 -13.36 -8.12
N GLY A 120 -17.20 -12.54 -8.42
CA GLY A 120 -17.35 -11.10 -8.61
C GLY A 120 -17.24 -10.26 -7.34
N PRO A 121 -17.16 -8.93 -7.51
CA PRO A 121 -17.04 -7.99 -6.41
C PRO A 121 -18.26 -8.09 -5.49
N GLY A 122 -18.03 -8.26 -4.20
CA GLY A 122 -19.05 -8.43 -3.17
C GLY A 122 -19.01 -9.80 -2.50
N LYS A 123 -18.24 -10.77 -3.05
CA LYS A 123 -17.94 -12.06 -2.42
C LYS A 123 -16.45 -12.28 -2.19
N ALA A 124 -15.58 -11.54 -2.87
CA ALA A 124 -14.15 -11.51 -2.63
C ALA A 124 -13.77 -10.12 -2.09
N TRP A 125 -13.14 -10.10 -0.95
CA TRP A 125 -12.75 -8.86 -0.26
C TRP A 125 -11.31 -8.45 -0.54
N GLY A 126 -10.71 -9.06 -1.57
CA GLY A 126 -9.35 -8.80 -1.95
C GLY A 126 -8.34 -9.60 -1.14
N ARG A 127 -7.08 -9.25 -1.31
CA ARG A 127 -5.95 -9.80 -0.58
C ARG A 127 -5.01 -8.70 -0.12
N GLY A 128 -4.22 -8.95 0.92
CA GLY A 128 -3.25 -8.00 1.40
C GLY A 128 -1.99 -8.66 1.93
N TYR A 129 -0.85 -8.14 1.51
CA TYR A 129 0.44 -8.39 2.14
C TYR A 129 0.63 -7.43 3.31
N ARG A 130 1.25 -7.90 4.39
CA ARG A 130 1.78 -7.05 5.46
C ARG A 130 3.08 -7.62 6.00
N CYS A 131 4.12 -6.80 6.07
CA CYS A 131 5.47 -7.18 6.47
C CYS A 131 5.57 -7.80 7.86
N SER A 132 4.66 -7.46 8.78
CA SER A 132 4.61 -8.04 10.13
C SER A 132 4.04 -9.46 10.20
N ARG A 133 3.35 -9.91 9.17
CA ARG A 133 2.87 -11.30 9.09
C ARG A 133 3.99 -12.24 8.64
N ALA A 134 4.70 -11.87 7.59
CA ALA A 134 5.87 -12.56 7.08
C ALA A 134 6.42 -11.84 5.85
N ASP A 135 7.54 -12.29 5.32
CA ASP A 135 8.07 -11.78 4.07
C ASP A 135 7.37 -12.39 2.84
N LYS A 136 7.24 -11.62 1.78
CA LYS A 136 6.71 -12.00 0.46
C LYS A 136 5.33 -12.69 0.55
N ALA A 137 5.14 -13.72 -0.25
CA ALA A 137 3.87 -14.46 -0.35
C ALA A 137 3.38 -15.01 1.00
N SER A 138 4.27 -15.37 1.92
CA SER A 138 3.89 -15.83 3.27
C SER A 138 3.18 -14.77 4.10
N GLY A 139 3.40 -13.48 3.82
CA GLY A 139 2.74 -12.35 4.48
C GLY A 139 1.39 -11.98 3.86
N VAL A 140 0.96 -12.68 2.80
CA VAL A 140 -0.31 -12.41 2.11
C VAL A 140 -1.45 -13.13 2.84
N LYS A 141 -2.55 -12.39 3.04
CA LYS A 141 -3.82 -12.90 3.54
C LYS A 141 -4.90 -12.59 2.52
N VAL A 142 -5.76 -13.55 2.24
CA VAL A 142 -7.02 -13.33 1.53
C VAL A 142 -8.04 -12.91 2.57
N TYR A 143 -8.77 -11.83 2.30
CA TYR A 143 -9.71 -11.27 3.25
C TYR A 143 -11.10 -11.88 3.12
N SER A 144 -11.76 -12.09 4.25
CA SER A 144 -13.20 -12.25 4.38
C SER A 144 -13.86 -10.87 4.59
N GLU A 145 -15.17 -10.82 4.52
CA GLU A 145 -15.98 -9.59 4.40
C GLU A 145 -15.56 -8.39 5.26
N SER A 146 -15.49 -8.58 6.57
CA SER A 146 -15.27 -7.47 7.51
C SER A 146 -13.82 -7.07 7.70
N GLU A 147 -12.87 -7.82 7.16
CA GLU A 147 -11.44 -7.64 7.42
C GLU A 147 -10.78 -6.64 6.48
N ASN A 148 -11.41 -6.36 5.35
CA ASN A 148 -10.90 -5.42 4.36
C ASN A 148 -11.52 -4.04 4.56
N ALA A 149 -10.72 -3.04 4.91
CA ALA A 149 -11.16 -1.65 5.08
C ALA A 149 -11.49 -0.94 3.75
N GLY A 150 -11.18 -1.57 2.62
CA GLY A 150 -11.39 -1.03 1.28
C GLY A 150 -12.77 -1.37 0.69
N THR A 151 -12.92 -1.06 -0.59
CA THR A 151 -14.10 -1.40 -1.38
C THR A 151 -13.83 -2.67 -2.18
N PRO A 152 -14.59 -3.76 -1.98
CA PRO A 152 -14.45 -4.97 -2.77
C PRO A 152 -14.53 -4.67 -4.27
N GLY A 153 -13.62 -5.25 -5.06
CA GLY A 153 -13.56 -5.01 -6.51
C GLY A 153 -12.99 -3.64 -6.92
N GLY A 154 -12.45 -2.88 -5.99
CA GLY A 154 -11.83 -1.58 -6.27
C GLY A 154 -10.67 -1.69 -7.27
N LYS A 155 -10.65 -0.81 -8.27
CA LYS A 155 -9.64 -0.82 -9.34
C LYS A 155 -8.40 -0.01 -8.96
N TRP A 156 -7.82 -0.31 -7.81
CA TRP A 156 -6.54 0.25 -7.35
C TRP A 156 -5.79 -0.74 -6.48
N LEU A 157 -4.49 -0.57 -6.41
CA LEU A 157 -3.62 -1.17 -5.41
C LEU A 157 -3.33 -0.13 -4.34
N HIS A 158 -3.41 -0.53 -3.07
CA HIS A 158 -2.97 0.32 -1.96
C HIS A 158 -1.58 -0.13 -1.52
N PHE A 159 -0.68 0.82 -1.32
CA PHE A 159 0.67 0.59 -0.83
C PHE A 159 0.93 1.42 0.43
N GLU A 160 1.68 0.85 1.37
CA GLU A 160 2.23 1.59 2.50
C GLU A 160 3.75 1.44 2.53
N ILE A 161 4.45 2.56 2.66
CA ILE A 161 5.90 2.64 2.59
C ILE A 161 6.47 2.93 3.99
N SER A 162 7.56 2.28 4.35
CA SER A 162 8.25 2.50 5.62
C SER A 162 8.73 3.95 5.77
N PRO A 163 8.80 4.50 6.99
CA PRO A 163 9.26 5.87 7.21
C PRO A 163 10.65 6.16 6.60
N ALA A 164 11.55 5.20 6.71
CA ALA A 164 12.92 5.35 6.19
C ALA A 164 12.92 5.53 4.67
N MET A 165 12.21 4.66 3.94
CA MET A 165 12.15 4.73 2.47
C MET A 165 11.30 5.92 2.00
N ALA A 166 10.23 6.25 2.71
CA ALA A 166 9.37 7.38 2.39
C ALA A 166 10.12 8.73 2.45
N SER A 167 11.12 8.85 3.31
CA SER A 167 11.83 10.12 3.55
C SER A 167 12.78 10.56 2.44
N SER A 168 13.18 9.68 1.50
CA SER A 168 14.17 9.99 0.46
C SER A 168 13.79 9.46 -0.91
N ALA A 169 13.68 10.37 -1.88
CA ALA A 169 13.49 10.04 -3.28
C ALA A 169 14.70 9.30 -3.86
N GLU A 170 15.90 9.69 -3.46
CA GLU A 170 17.16 9.07 -3.88
C GLU A 170 17.26 7.63 -3.40
N ALA A 171 16.92 7.36 -2.13
CA ALA A 171 16.93 6.03 -1.57
C ALA A 171 15.92 5.12 -2.29
N MET A 172 14.70 5.60 -2.54
CA MET A 172 13.68 4.88 -3.29
C MET A 172 14.14 4.56 -4.72
N LEU A 173 14.70 5.55 -5.41
CA LEU A 173 15.20 5.37 -6.78
C LEU A 173 16.39 4.41 -6.84
N ALA A 174 17.31 4.49 -5.87
CA ALA A 174 18.44 3.59 -5.78
C ALA A 174 18.02 2.15 -5.53
N ALA A 175 17.10 1.92 -4.59
CA ALA A 175 16.53 0.61 -4.31
C ALA A 175 15.85 0.02 -5.54
N TRP A 176 15.02 0.82 -6.23
CA TRP A 176 14.36 0.40 -7.47
C TRP A 176 15.33 -0.02 -8.57
N LYS A 177 16.41 0.77 -8.78
CA LYS A 177 17.44 0.49 -9.80
C LYS A 177 18.32 -0.71 -9.45
N ALA A 178 18.51 -1.02 -8.17
CA ALA A 178 19.28 -2.16 -7.72
C ALA A 178 18.56 -3.50 -7.96
N ILE A 179 17.24 -3.49 -8.15
CA ILE A 179 16.48 -4.69 -8.48
C ILE A 179 16.76 -5.06 -9.94
N PRO A 180 17.27 -6.29 -10.21
CA PRO A 180 17.53 -6.73 -11.56
C PRO A 180 16.25 -6.65 -12.43
N LYS A 181 16.39 -6.16 -13.65
CA LYS A 181 15.32 -6.30 -14.63
C LYS A 181 15.16 -7.79 -14.93
N PRO A 182 13.91 -8.32 -15.05
CA PRO A 182 13.74 -9.69 -15.50
C PRO A 182 14.44 -9.84 -16.84
N GLU A 183 15.25 -10.90 -16.97
CA GLU A 183 15.84 -11.25 -18.27
C GLU A 183 14.71 -11.45 -19.27
N VAL A 184 14.78 -10.74 -20.37
CA VAL A 184 13.90 -10.99 -21.50
C VAL A 184 14.37 -12.31 -22.11
N ILE A 185 13.73 -13.41 -21.71
CA ILE A 185 13.94 -14.71 -22.39
C ILE A 185 13.33 -14.54 -23.79
N THR A 186 14.17 -14.15 -24.73
CA THR A 186 13.84 -14.26 -26.17
C THR A 186 13.72 -15.76 -26.45
N LYS A 187 12.49 -16.25 -26.50
CA LYS A 187 12.24 -17.59 -27.07
C LYS A 187 12.61 -17.52 -28.53
N ASN A 188 13.77 -18.10 -28.91
CA ASN A 188 14.11 -18.45 -30.28
C ASN A 188 13.16 -19.51 -30.77
#